data_f8635d8106586e03abcc193cc3b29175
#
_entry.id   f8635d8106586e03abcc193cc3b29175
#
_cell.length_a   1.000
_cell.length_b   1.000
_cell.length_c   1.000
_cell.angle_alpha   90.00
_cell.angle_beta   90.00
_cell.angle_gamma   90.00
#
_symmetry.space_group_name_H-M   'P 1'
#
loop_
_entity.id
_entity.type
_entity.pdbx_description
1 polymer ?
#
loop_
_entity_poly.entity_id
_entity_poly.type
_entity_poly.pdbx_seq_one_letter_code
_entity_poly.pdbx_strand_id
1 'polypeptide(L)'
;MSDRHTFRAEWHDYNSGIYFVTICANDKQHIFGNIYNGELELSTIGNIINECLLSIPNHHKDVELLNYVVMPNHIHIVLYVGAQQPVGAQYFAPAHTMPTQAIQTSEKNIGCLRPPRHGELRDDNHFNSRLAVIIRSFKAACSIEVKRQLQLQNIAETPSIRRAQNIAPLQGIWQRNYHEHIIRNQRAFENIMNYVDTNIDKWNKDCFYTN
;
A
#
# COMPACT_ATOMS: atom_id res chain seq x y z
N MET A 1 -10.15 20.95 6.96
CA MET A 1 -9.43 19.80 6.38
C MET A 1 -8.48 19.28 7.44
N SER A 2 -8.73 18.09 7.99
CA SER A 2 -7.92 17.51 9.06
C SER A 2 -6.65 16.94 8.47
N ASP A 3 -5.51 17.56 8.79
CA ASP A 3 -4.18 17.02 8.48
C ASP A 3 -3.98 15.72 9.28
N ARG A 4 -4.09 14.58 8.62
CA ARG A 4 -3.83 13.27 9.23
C ARG A 4 -2.33 13.06 9.25
N HIS A 5 -1.72 13.31 10.40
CA HIS A 5 -0.33 12.94 10.64
C HIS A 5 -0.23 11.42 10.74
N THR A 6 0.62 10.84 9.92
CA THR A 6 1.00 9.43 10.04
C THR A 6 2.00 9.33 11.19
N PHE A 7 1.61 8.67 12.29
CA PHE A 7 2.53 8.39 13.39
C PHE A 7 3.47 7.28 12.96
N ARG A 8 4.72 7.61 12.76
CA ARG A 8 5.79 6.64 12.57
C ARG A 8 6.44 6.32 13.90
N ALA A 9 6.90 5.09 14.06
CA ALA A 9 7.57 4.66 15.27
C ALA A 9 8.97 5.28 15.33
N GLU A 10 9.22 6.19 16.26
CA GLU A 10 10.49 6.92 16.42
C GLU A 10 11.70 5.99 16.65
N TRP A 11 11.44 4.81 17.24
CA TRP A 11 12.48 3.81 17.53
C TRP A 11 12.88 2.95 16.31
N HIS A 12 12.21 3.09 15.16
CA HIS A 12 12.45 2.31 13.95
C HIS A 12 12.96 3.19 12.82
N ASP A 13 14.08 2.81 12.21
CA ASP A 13 14.73 3.60 11.17
C ASP A 13 14.09 3.52 9.78
N TYR A 14 13.17 2.55 9.55
CA TYR A 14 12.50 2.28 8.28
C TYR A 14 13.44 2.01 7.09
N ASN A 15 14.69 1.64 7.35
CA ASN A 15 15.67 1.31 6.34
C ASN A 15 15.78 -0.19 6.08
N SER A 16 15.32 -1.00 7.04
CA SER A 16 15.26 -2.46 6.90
C SER A 16 14.06 -3.04 7.66
N GLY A 17 13.54 -4.17 7.19
CA GLY A 17 12.45 -4.90 7.85
C GLY A 17 11.33 -5.31 6.90
N ILE A 18 10.27 -5.91 7.46
CA ILE A 18 9.07 -6.27 6.73
C ILE A 18 7.97 -5.27 7.07
N TYR A 19 7.34 -4.74 6.05
CA TYR A 19 6.32 -3.72 6.18
C TYR A 19 5.03 -4.14 5.48
N PHE A 20 3.92 -3.95 6.15
CA PHE A 20 2.60 -3.95 5.54
C PHE A 20 2.19 -2.51 5.27
N VAL A 21 1.92 -2.18 4.03
CA VAL A 21 1.61 -0.82 3.57
C VAL A 21 0.24 -0.78 2.93
N THR A 22 -0.56 0.22 3.27
CA THR A 22 -1.84 0.51 2.62
C THR A 22 -1.80 1.89 1.99
N ILE A 23 -2.11 1.96 0.69
CA ILE A 23 -2.16 3.21 -0.07
C ILE A 23 -3.54 3.38 -0.68
N CYS A 24 -4.24 4.45 -0.34
CA CYS A 24 -5.59 4.71 -0.83
C CYS A 24 -5.58 5.57 -2.10
N ALA A 25 -6.58 5.36 -2.95
CA ALA A 25 -6.95 6.28 -3.99
C ALA A 25 -7.38 7.63 -3.39
N ASN A 26 -7.23 8.69 -4.17
CA ASN A 26 -7.73 9.99 -3.76
C ASN A 26 -9.24 9.94 -3.52
N ASP A 27 -9.69 10.53 -2.40
CA ASP A 27 -11.08 10.53 -1.95
C ASP A 27 -11.74 9.13 -1.90
N LYS A 28 -10.92 8.06 -1.81
CA LYS A 28 -11.35 6.66 -1.81
C LYS A 28 -12.23 6.27 -3.01
N GLN A 29 -12.00 6.88 -4.16
CA GLN A 29 -12.70 6.57 -5.39
C GLN A 29 -12.36 5.16 -5.88
N HIS A 30 -13.34 4.41 -6.39
CA HIS A 30 -13.16 3.08 -6.98
C HIS A 30 -12.57 3.18 -8.39
N ILE A 31 -11.34 3.69 -8.49
CA ILE A 31 -10.66 3.90 -9.77
C ILE A 31 -9.76 2.75 -10.18
N PHE A 32 -9.45 1.83 -9.26
CA PHE A 32 -8.54 0.70 -9.53
C PHE A 32 -9.27 -0.53 -10.07
N GLY A 33 -10.57 -0.66 -9.86
CA GLY A 33 -11.38 -1.78 -10.33
C GLY A 33 -12.69 -1.89 -9.60
N ASN A 34 -13.37 -3.02 -9.82
CA ASN A 34 -14.62 -3.36 -9.14
C ASN A 34 -14.59 -4.83 -8.71
N ILE A 35 -15.38 -5.18 -7.71
CA ILE A 35 -15.57 -6.56 -7.28
C ILE A 35 -17.02 -6.94 -7.54
N TYR A 36 -17.22 -7.95 -8.37
CA TYR A 36 -18.51 -8.51 -8.71
C TYR A 36 -18.52 -10.00 -8.36
N ASN A 37 -19.49 -10.44 -7.56
CA ASN A 37 -19.64 -11.84 -7.15
C ASN A 37 -18.39 -12.46 -6.51
N GLY A 38 -17.57 -11.66 -5.82
CA GLY A 38 -16.34 -12.12 -5.21
C GLY A 38 -15.12 -12.14 -6.15
N GLU A 39 -15.28 -11.72 -7.40
CA GLU A 39 -14.20 -11.63 -8.37
C GLU A 39 -13.78 -10.17 -8.60
N LEU A 40 -12.48 -9.92 -8.59
CA LEU A 40 -11.91 -8.60 -8.84
C LEU A 40 -11.68 -8.40 -10.34
N GLU A 41 -12.29 -7.36 -10.89
CA GLU A 41 -12.02 -6.87 -12.24
C GLU A 41 -11.26 -5.54 -12.15
N LEU A 42 -9.99 -5.56 -12.56
CA LEU A 42 -9.15 -4.37 -12.57
C LEU A 42 -9.51 -3.44 -13.71
N SER A 43 -9.58 -2.14 -13.43
CA SER A 43 -9.66 -1.09 -14.44
C SER A 43 -8.32 -0.95 -15.19
N THR A 44 -8.29 -0.14 -16.24
CA THR A 44 -7.03 0.24 -16.91
C THR A 44 -6.01 0.83 -15.91
N ILE A 45 -6.48 1.67 -14.97
CA ILE A 45 -5.63 2.24 -13.92
C ILE A 45 -5.15 1.14 -12.96
N GLY A 46 -6.04 0.22 -12.57
CA GLY A 46 -5.69 -0.90 -11.71
C GLY A 46 -4.63 -1.83 -12.33
N ASN A 47 -4.74 -2.11 -13.62
CA ASN A 47 -3.73 -2.90 -14.35
C ASN A 47 -2.37 -2.21 -14.37
N ILE A 48 -2.32 -0.90 -14.64
CA ILE A 48 -1.08 -0.12 -14.58
C ILE A 48 -0.46 -0.17 -13.18
N ILE A 49 -1.27 -0.04 -12.13
CA ILE A 49 -0.81 -0.13 -10.74
C ILE A 49 -0.24 -1.51 -10.46
N ASN A 50 -0.91 -2.56 -10.92
CA ASN A 50 -0.45 -3.94 -10.77
C ASN A 50 0.93 -4.16 -11.44
N GLU A 51 1.12 -3.67 -12.65
CA GLU A 51 2.40 -3.73 -13.35
C GLU A 51 3.50 -2.94 -12.61
N CYS A 52 3.17 -1.74 -12.11
CA CYS A 52 4.10 -0.94 -11.32
C CYS A 52 4.49 -1.63 -10.01
N LEU A 53 3.56 -2.33 -9.32
CA LEU A 53 3.85 -3.12 -8.12
C LEU A 53 4.86 -4.22 -8.42
N LEU A 54 4.62 -5.01 -9.46
CA LEU A 54 5.51 -6.10 -9.90
C LEU A 54 6.90 -5.59 -10.31
N SER A 55 7.01 -4.33 -10.72
CA SER A 55 8.28 -3.72 -11.13
C SER A 55 9.11 -3.16 -9.95
N ILE A 56 8.57 -3.06 -8.74
CA ILE A 56 9.29 -2.50 -7.58
C ILE A 56 10.67 -3.16 -7.37
N PRO A 57 10.81 -4.50 -7.36
CA PRO A 57 12.12 -5.13 -7.16
C PRO A 57 13.11 -4.88 -8.30
N ASN A 58 12.62 -4.53 -9.48
CA ASN A 58 13.48 -4.18 -10.63
C ASN A 58 14.18 -2.84 -10.42
N HIS A 59 13.51 -1.89 -9.77
CA HIS A 59 14.00 -0.53 -9.50
C HIS A 59 14.71 -0.42 -8.14
N HIS A 60 14.40 -1.30 -7.20
CA HIS A 60 14.92 -1.32 -5.85
C HIS A 60 15.46 -2.71 -5.52
N LYS A 61 16.73 -2.95 -5.77
CA LYS A 61 17.38 -4.28 -5.63
C LYS A 61 17.47 -4.80 -4.19
N ASP A 62 17.27 -3.94 -3.23
CA ASP A 62 17.20 -4.21 -1.80
C ASP A 62 15.76 -4.41 -1.30
N VAL A 63 14.79 -4.59 -2.23
CA VAL A 63 13.37 -4.75 -1.92
C VAL A 63 12.82 -6.01 -2.53
N GLU A 64 12.05 -6.75 -1.75
CA GLU A 64 11.26 -7.88 -2.21
C GLU A 64 9.77 -7.60 -1.99
N LEU A 65 8.96 -7.85 -3.01
CA LEU A 65 7.51 -7.82 -2.93
C LEU A 65 7.02 -9.20 -2.47
N LEU A 66 6.62 -9.30 -1.19
CA LEU A 66 6.24 -10.58 -0.58
C LEU A 66 4.79 -10.96 -0.87
N ASN A 67 3.89 -9.99 -0.83
CA ASN A 67 2.47 -10.14 -1.16
C ASN A 67 1.84 -8.80 -1.47
N TYR A 68 0.74 -8.79 -2.21
CA TYR A 68 -0.05 -7.59 -2.46
C TYR A 68 -1.46 -7.92 -2.94
N VAL A 69 -2.35 -6.95 -2.85
CA VAL A 69 -3.67 -6.98 -3.49
C VAL A 69 -4.05 -5.57 -3.93
N VAL A 70 -4.58 -5.46 -5.14
CA VAL A 70 -5.16 -4.21 -5.66
C VAL A 70 -6.66 -4.27 -5.42
N MET A 71 -7.18 -3.46 -4.51
CA MET A 71 -8.60 -3.34 -4.19
C MET A 71 -9.23 -2.18 -4.98
N PRO A 72 -10.55 -2.06 -5.08
CA PRO A 72 -11.18 -1.02 -5.89
C PRO A 72 -10.71 0.42 -5.63
N ASN A 73 -10.39 0.77 -4.39
CA ASN A 73 -10.03 2.13 -3.97
C ASN A 73 -8.75 2.23 -3.12
N HIS A 74 -8.04 1.13 -2.94
CA HIS A 74 -6.77 1.10 -2.22
C HIS A 74 -5.94 -0.11 -2.65
N ILE A 75 -4.69 -0.15 -2.18
CA ILE A 75 -3.81 -1.31 -2.36
C ILE A 75 -3.22 -1.70 -1.01
N HIS A 76 -3.04 -2.99 -0.81
CA HIS A 76 -2.23 -3.55 0.26
C HIS A 76 -0.96 -4.15 -0.30
N ILE A 77 0.17 -3.89 0.34
CA ILE A 77 1.48 -4.34 -0.10
C ILE A 77 2.24 -4.88 1.12
N VAL A 78 2.86 -6.05 0.99
CA VAL A 78 3.81 -6.57 1.96
C VAL A 78 5.19 -6.54 1.32
N LEU A 79 6.09 -5.73 1.88
CA LEU A 79 7.44 -5.53 1.38
C LEU A 79 8.47 -5.96 2.42
N TYR A 80 9.52 -6.66 1.95
CA TYR A 80 10.79 -6.70 2.67
C TYR A 80 11.72 -5.62 2.10
N VAL A 81 12.38 -4.89 3.00
CA VAL A 81 13.41 -3.90 2.67
C VAL A 81 14.68 -4.29 3.39
N GLY A 82 15.81 -4.43 2.68
CA GLY A 82 17.10 -4.78 3.27
C GLY A 82 18.12 -5.26 2.25
N ALA A 83 19.40 -5.12 2.57
CA ALA A 83 20.50 -5.35 1.62
C ALA A 83 20.85 -6.81 1.36
N GLN A 84 20.36 -7.77 2.13
CA GLN A 84 20.52 -9.22 1.88
C GLN A 84 19.35 -10.01 2.44
N GLN A 85 18.84 -10.93 1.64
CA GLN A 85 17.68 -11.74 1.91
C GLN A 85 18.00 -13.04 2.63
N PRO A 86 17.16 -13.43 3.58
CA PRO A 86 16.85 -14.83 3.79
C PRO A 86 15.58 -15.20 3.01
N VAL A 87 15.71 -16.12 2.08
CA VAL A 87 14.59 -16.68 1.32
C VAL A 87 13.66 -17.48 2.25
N GLY A 88 12.37 -17.19 2.27
CA GLY A 88 11.35 -18.01 2.93
C GLY A 88 11.28 -17.89 4.47
N ALA A 89 11.04 -19.01 5.16
CA ALA A 89 10.80 -19.12 6.61
C ALA A 89 11.89 -18.50 7.54
N GLN A 90 12.93 -17.92 6.99
CA GLN A 90 14.05 -17.33 7.72
C GLN A 90 13.86 -15.86 8.13
N TYR A 91 12.78 -15.19 7.71
CA TYR A 91 12.53 -13.80 8.09
C TYR A 91 12.44 -13.58 9.61
N PHE A 92 12.10 -14.63 10.35
CA PHE A 92 11.91 -14.60 11.80
C PHE A 92 12.71 -15.66 12.54
N ALA A 93 13.88 -16.11 12.01
CA ALA A 93 14.79 -16.96 12.77
C ALA A 93 15.20 -16.24 14.06
N PRO A 94 15.26 -16.94 15.24
CA PRO A 94 15.48 -16.30 16.52
C PRO A 94 16.90 -15.72 16.57
N ALA A 95 17.00 -14.40 16.35
CA ALA A 95 18.16 -13.66 16.78
C ALA A 95 18.12 -13.60 18.30
N HIS A 96 19.02 -14.33 18.95
CA HIS A 96 19.39 -14.30 20.37
C HIS A 96 18.39 -13.63 21.33
N THR A 97 17.83 -14.48 22.19
CA THR A 97 17.08 -14.18 23.42
C THR A 97 17.29 -12.81 24.01
N MET A 98 16.28 -11.95 23.81
CA MET A 98 15.97 -10.87 24.75
C MET A 98 14.85 -11.35 25.68
N PRO A 99 14.89 -11.00 26.99
CA PRO A 99 13.94 -11.52 27.95
C PRO A 99 12.51 -11.09 27.63
N THR A 100 11.67 -12.09 27.46
CA THR A 100 10.24 -11.96 27.24
C THR A 100 9.56 -11.40 28.48
N GLN A 101 9.24 -10.11 28.49
CA GLN A 101 8.14 -9.65 29.32
C GLN A 101 6.86 -9.89 28.53
N ALA A 102 6.09 -10.83 29.04
CA ALA A 102 4.78 -11.20 28.47
C ALA A 102 3.82 -10.03 28.55
N ILE A 103 3.63 -9.33 27.43
CA ILE A 103 2.46 -8.49 27.25
C ILE A 103 1.36 -9.40 26.71
N GLN A 104 0.42 -9.76 27.60
CA GLN A 104 -0.84 -10.39 27.22
C GLN A 104 -1.62 -9.37 26.37
N THR A 105 -1.53 -9.47 25.07
CA THR A 105 -2.45 -8.80 24.16
C THR A 105 -3.58 -9.76 23.86
N SER A 106 -4.75 -9.48 24.46
CA SER A 106 -6.03 -10.09 24.12
C SER A 106 -6.26 -10.05 22.60
N GLU A 107 -6.76 -11.16 22.08
CA GLU A 107 -7.25 -11.30 20.72
C GLU A 107 -8.39 -10.30 20.48
N LYS A 108 -8.06 -9.15 19.93
CA LYS A 108 -9.05 -8.21 19.38
C LYS A 108 -8.63 -7.83 17.98
N ASN A 109 -9.41 -8.36 17.04
CA ASN A 109 -9.64 -7.84 15.70
C ASN A 109 -8.46 -7.07 15.07
N ILE A 110 -7.84 -7.67 14.07
CA ILE A 110 -7.19 -6.93 13.00
C ILE A 110 -8.33 -6.28 12.18
N GLY A 111 -9.21 -5.59 12.86
CA GLY A 111 -10.14 -4.65 12.29
C GLY A 111 -9.37 -3.36 12.17
N CYS A 112 -9.39 -2.80 10.99
CA CYS A 112 -8.98 -1.45 10.65
C CYS A 112 -8.18 -0.74 11.73
N LEU A 113 -6.86 -0.78 11.65
CA LEU A 113 -5.99 0.00 12.53
C LEU A 113 -6.34 1.48 12.36
N ARG A 114 -7.27 1.99 13.18
CA ARG A 114 -7.51 3.44 13.27
C ARG A 114 -6.24 4.08 13.80
N PRO A 115 -5.69 5.07 13.11
CA PRO A 115 -4.54 5.80 13.63
C PRO A 115 -4.93 6.49 14.95
N PRO A 116 -4.04 6.49 15.96
CA PRO A 116 -4.24 7.29 17.18
C PRO A 116 -4.34 8.77 16.86
N ARG A 117 -5.07 9.51 17.69
CA ARG A 117 -5.28 10.95 17.53
C ARG A 117 -4.16 11.74 18.21
N HIS A 118 -3.63 12.71 17.48
CA HIS A 118 -2.91 13.93 17.89
C HIS A 118 -1.56 13.87 18.62
N GLY A 119 -0.62 14.58 18.00
CA GLY A 119 0.32 15.53 18.64
C GLY A 119 1.78 15.24 18.43
N GLU A 120 2.43 16.18 17.74
CA GLU A 120 3.82 16.62 17.85
C GLU A 120 4.90 16.09 16.91
N LEU A 121 5.57 17.09 16.32
CA LEU A 121 6.91 17.20 15.74
C LEU A 121 7.21 16.36 14.49
N ARG A 122 7.42 17.10 13.41
CA ARG A 122 8.05 16.63 12.17
C ARG A 122 9.51 16.29 12.45
N ASP A 123 9.82 15.03 12.56
CA ASP A 123 11.19 14.57 12.42
C ASP A 123 11.48 14.34 10.92
N ASP A 124 12.32 15.22 10.34
CA ASP A 124 12.66 15.19 8.90
C ASP A 124 13.41 13.91 8.49
N ASN A 125 13.95 13.16 9.45
CA ASN A 125 14.66 11.90 9.21
C ASN A 125 13.77 10.81 8.58
N HIS A 126 12.47 10.76 8.92
CA HIS A 126 11.56 9.74 8.38
C HIS A 126 11.11 10.00 6.94
N PHE A 127 11.17 11.24 6.47
CA PHE A 127 10.81 11.58 5.10
C PHE A 127 11.78 10.95 4.08
N ASN A 128 13.03 10.76 4.48
CA ASN A 128 14.10 10.17 3.67
C ASN A 128 14.36 8.69 3.97
N SER A 129 13.55 8.04 4.82
CA SER A 129 13.70 6.61 5.09
C SER A 129 13.54 5.78 3.81
N ARG A 130 14.18 4.61 3.77
CA ARG A 130 14.17 3.73 2.59
C ARG A 130 12.75 3.39 2.14
N LEU A 131 11.89 3.00 3.09
CA LEU A 131 10.47 2.73 2.82
C LEU A 131 9.77 3.93 2.18
N ALA A 132 9.98 5.13 2.71
CA ALA A 132 9.35 6.34 2.17
C ALA A 132 9.81 6.65 0.74
N VAL A 133 11.08 6.42 0.42
CA VAL A 133 11.63 6.56 -0.94
C VAL A 133 10.95 5.58 -1.90
N ILE A 134 10.82 4.30 -1.51
CA ILE A 134 10.19 3.25 -2.32
C ILE A 134 8.74 3.62 -2.63
N ILE A 135 7.95 3.94 -1.60
CA ILE A 135 6.52 4.26 -1.78
C ILE A 135 6.33 5.54 -2.62
N ARG A 136 7.18 6.54 -2.44
CA ARG A 136 7.12 7.77 -3.22
C ARG A 136 7.46 7.52 -4.69
N SER A 137 8.52 6.74 -4.98
CA SER A 137 8.89 6.40 -6.35
C SER A 137 7.81 5.55 -7.04
N PHE A 138 7.24 4.58 -6.34
CA PHE A 138 6.10 3.79 -6.81
C PHE A 138 4.90 4.68 -7.17
N LYS A 139 4.44 5.54 -6.25
CA LYS A 139 3.31 6.45 -6.51
C LYS A 139 3.56 7.38 -7.70
N ALA A 140 4.80 7.86 -7.85
CA ALA A 140 5.19 8.70 -8.96
C ALA A 140 5.17 7.94 -10.29
N ALA A 141 5.74 6.73 -10.33
CA ALA A 141 5.75 5.86 -11.52
C ALA A 141 4.33 5.56 -12.01
N CYS A 142 3.43 5.13 -11.11
CA CYS A 142 2.01 4.92 -11.44
C CYS A 142 1.38 6.18 -12.02
N SER A 143 1.60 7.35 -11.40
CA SER A 143 0.99 8.60 -11.86
C SER A 143 1.49 9.03 -13.24
N ILE A 144 2.76 8.79 -13.55
CA ILE A 144 3.35 9.08 -14.87
C ILE A 144 2.76 8.13 -15.90
N GLU A 145 2.72 6.83 -15.61
CA GLU A 145 2.25 5.83 -16.55
C GLU A 145 0.76 5.98 -16.86
N VAL A 146 -0.07 6.22 -15.84
CA VAL A 146 -1.50 6.51 -16.04
C VAL A 146 -1.70 7.75 -16.92
N LYS A 147 -0.94 8.84 -16.69
CA LYS A 147 -1.01 10.03 -17.55
C LYS A 147 -0.63 9.70 -18.98
N ARG A 148 0.43 8.91 -19.17
CA ARG A 148 0.90 8.48 -20.49
C ARG A 148 -0.19 7.69 -21.24
N GLN A 149 -0.81 6.72 -20.60
CA GLN A 149 -1.85 5.89 -21.18
C GLN A 149 -3.11 6.70 -21.54
N LEU A 150 -3.54 7.59 -20.66
CA LEU A 150 -4.69 8.47 -20.92
C LEU A 150 -4.42 9.44 -22.07
N GLN A 151 -3.19 9.94 -22.22
CA GLN A 151 -2.81 10.78 -23.36
C GLN A 151 -2.86 9.99 -24.67
N LEU A 152 -2.39 8.75 -24.69
CA LEU A 152 -2.45 7.88 -25.87
C LEU A 152 -3.90 7.58 -26.27
N GLN A 153 -4.78 7.28 -25.31
CA GLN A 153 -6.21 7.07 -25.56
C GLN A 153 -6.87 8.34 -26.13
N ASN A 154 -6.57 9.51 -25.56
CA ASN A 154 -7.09 10.80 -26.05
C ASN A 154 -6.62 11.17 -27.46
N ILE A 155 -5.47 10.67 -27.92
CA ILE A 155 -4.98 10.89 -29.29
C ILE A 155 -5.74 9.97 -30.26
N ALA A 156 -6.14 8.77 -29.83
CA ALA A 156 -6.87 7.82 -30.66
C ALA A 156 -8.37 8.16 -30.83
N GLU A 157 -8.92 9.03 -29.96
CA GLU A 157 -10.34 9.41 -30.00
C GLU A 157 -10.56 10.73 -30.76
N THR A 158 -11.59 10.75 -31.60
CA THR A 158 -11.97 11.96 -32.37
C THR A 158 -12.49 13.08 -31.45
N PRO A 159 -12.36 14.36 -31.83
CA PRO A 159 -12.76 15.52 -31.02
C PRO A 159 -14.21 15.54 -30.55
N SER A 160 -15.10 14.81 -31.24
CA SER A 160 -16.53 14.69 -30.91
C SER A 160 -16.79 13.85 -29.66
N ILE A 161 -15.95 12.86 -29.37
CA ILE A 161 -16.09 11.96 -28.22
C ILE A 161 -15.60 12.62 -26.93
N ARG A 162 -14.60 13.50 -27.03
CA ARG A 162 -14.04 14.28 -25.90
C ARG A 162 -15.09 15.14 -25.16
N ARG A 163 -16.14 15.56 -25.82
CA ARG A 163 -17.17 16.44 -25.25
C ARG A 163 -18.22 15.68 -24.46
N ALA A 164 -18.38 14.37 -24.71
CA ALA A 164 -19.36 13.51 -24.03
C ALA A 164 -18.81 12.85 -22.75
N GLN A 165 -17.49 12.72 -22.66
CA GLN A 165 -16.84 12.18 -21.47
C GLN A 165 -16.32 13.36 -20.64
N ASN A 166 -17.06 13.72 -19.57
CA ASN A 166 -16.62 14.67 -18.56
C ASN A 166 -15.44 14.05 -17.76
N ILE A 167 -14.29 13.84 -18.43
CA ILE A 167 -13.07 13.44 -17.76
C ILE A 167 -12.52 14.71 -17.10
N ALA A 168 -12.95 14.94 -15.86
CA ALA A 168 -12.32 15.91 -15.00
C ALA A 168 -10.80 15.63 -14.97
N PRO A 169 -9.94 16.66 -15.01
CA PRO A 169 -8.51 16.45 -14.90
C PRO A 169 -8.26 15.62 -13.65
N LEU A 170 -7.62 14.45 -13.79
CA LEU A 170 -7.30 13.54 -12.68
C LEU A 170 -6.57 14.33 -11.60
N GLN A 171 -7.32 14.83 -10.63
CA GLN A 171 -6.77 15.30 -9.37
C GLN A 171 -6.11 14.06 -8.77
N GLY A 172 -4.80 14.06 -8.65
CA GLY A 172 -3.91 12.99 -8.22
C GLY A 172 -4.56 11.64 -7.89
N ILE A 173 -4.05 10.56 -8.48
CA ILE A 173 -4.56 9.19 -8.28
C ILE A 173 -4.56 8.81 -6.80
N TRP A 174 -3.58 9.29 -6.06
CA TRP A 174 -3.25 8.85 -4.71
C TRP A 174 -3.66 9.84 -3.64
N GLN A 175 -4.18 9.33 -2.54
CA GLN A 175 -4.21 10.07 -1.30
C GLN A 175 -2.78 10.46 -0.89
N ARG A 176 -2.60 11.62 -0.25
CA ARG A 176 -1.29 12.22 0.06
C ARG A 176 -0.35 11.29 0.80
N ASN A 177 -0.83 10.63 1.85
CA ASN A 177 -0.05 9.74 2.72
C ASN A 177 -0.30 8.26 2.39
N TYR A 178 0.25 7.37 3.20
CA TYR A 178 0.00 5.94 3.23
C TYR A 178 0.01 5.47 4.70
N HIS A 179 -0.51 4.27 4.96
CA HIS A 179 -0.44 3.64 6.27
C HIS A 179 0.60 2.55 6.21
N GLU A 180 1.45 2.45 7.24
CA GLU A 180 2.41 1.37 7.38
C GLU A 180 2.28 0.67 8.73
N HIS A 181 2.59 -0.62 8.74
CA HIS A 181 2.71 -1.45 9.92
C HIS A 181 4.00 -2.28 9.81
N ILE A 182 4.84 -2.23 10.86
CA ILE A 182 6.08 -2.99 10.94
C ILE A 182 5.77 -4.40 11.39
N ILE A 183 6.09 -5.40 10.57
CA ILE A 183 5.88 -6.82 10.90
C ILE A 183 7.10 -7.33 11.67
N ARG A 184 6.90 -7.73 12.94
CA ARG A 184 8.00 -8.03 13.87
C ARG A 184 8.14 -9.49 14.23
N ASN A 185 7.18 -10.32 13.91
CA ASN A 185 7.18 -11.74 14.26
C ASN A 185 6.39 -12.56 13.25
N GLN A 186 6.64 -13.87 13.28
CA GLN A 186 6.06 -14.84 12.35
C GLN A 186 4.52 -14.84 12.40
N ARG A 187 3.92 -14.82 13.58
CA ARG A 187 2.45 -14.82 13.71
C ARG A 187 1.82 -13.59 13.05
N ALA A 188 2.40 -12.40 13.25
CA ALA A 188 1.93 -11.18 12.60
C ALA A 188 2.08 -11.26 11.07
N PHE A 189 3.19 -11.84 10.60
CA PHE A 189 3.44 -12.06 9.19
C PHE A 189 2.37 -12.96 8.56
N GLU A 190 2.13 -14.14 9.11
CA GLU A 190 1.14 -15.10 8.64
C GLU A 190 -0.28 -14.51 8.63
N ASN A 191 -0.65 -13.78 9.68
CA ASN A 191 -1.94 -13.12 9.77
C ASN A 191 -2.12 -12.06 8.68
N ILE A 192 -1.08 -11.28 8.40
CA ILE A 192 -1.12 -10.23 7.37
C ILE A 192 -1.13 -10.85 5.97
N MET A 193 -0.34 -11.89 5.72
CA MET A 193 -0.38 -12.62 4.45
C MET A 193 -1.79 -13.15 4.16
N ASN A 194 -2.37 -13.86 5.12
CA ASN A 194 -3.75 -14.36 5.00
C ASN A 194 -4.80 -13.23 4.86
N TYR A 195 -4.59 -12.09 5.52
CA TYR A 195 -5.46 -10.93 5.37
C TYR A 195 -5.41 -10.41 3.92
N VAL A 196 -4.23 -10.26 3.34
CA VAL A 196 -4.05 -9.82 1.95
C VAL A 196 -4.69 -10.82 0.97
N ASP A 197 -4.45 -12.11 1.16
CA ASP A 197 -4.97 -13.18 0.28
C ASP A 197 -6.50 -13.27 0.31
N THR A 198 -7.13 -13.01 1.46
CA THR A 198 -8.58 -13.11 1.62
C THR A 198 -9.32 -11.77 1.54
N ASN A 199 -8.63 -10.69 1.14
CA ASN A 199 -9.20 -9.35 1.18
C ASN A 199 -10.33 -9.17 0.17
N ILE A 200 -10.21 -9.76 -1.03
CA ILE A 200 -11.25 -9.70 -2.08
C ILE A 200 -12.55 -10.31 -1.57
N ASP A 201 -12.50 -11.49 -0.94
CA ASP A 201 -13.68 -12.17 -0.42
C ASP A 201 -14.38 -11.40 0.71
N LYS A 202 -13.60 -10.57 1.40
CA LYS A 202 -14.06 -9.79 2.56
C LYS A 202 -14.28 -8.31 2.23
N TRP A 203 -14.29 -7.94 0.95
CA TRP A 203 -14.40 -6.55 0.52
C TRP A 203 -15.53 -5.77 1.20
N ASN A 204 -16.73 -6.34 1.29
CA ASN A 204 -17.89 -5.71 1.93
C ASN A 204 -17.76 -5.49 3.45
N LYS A 205 -16.73 -6.08 4.08
CA LYS A 205 -16.39 -5.90 5.50
C LYS A 205 -15.13 -5.07 5.68
N ASP A 206 -14.49 -4.66 4.58
CA ASP A 206 -13.28 -3.84 4.63
C ASP A 206 -13.59 -2.44 5.14
N CYS A 207 -12.68 -1.87 5.92
CA CYS A 207 -12.82 -0.52 6.46
C CYS A 207 -12.69 0.58 5.41
N PHE A 208 -12.16 0.27 4.24
CA PHE A 208 -12.08 1.17 3.09
C PHE A 208 -13.29 0.99 2.15
N TYR A 209 -14.17 0.02 2.43
CA TYR A 209 -15.39 -0.16 1.65
C TYR A 209 -16.21 1.14 1.65
N THR A 210 -16.61 1.57 0.48
CA THR A 210 -17.55 2.66 0.24
C THR A 210 -18.58 2.17 -0.77
N ASN A 211 -19.86 2.46 -0.53
CA ASN A 211 -20.94 2.18 -1.49
C ASN A 211 -20.81 3.09 -2.72
#